data_c538785186a4e2bbfa114a68fb0f4dba
#
_entry.id   c538785186a4e2bbfa114a68fb0f4dba
#
_cell.length_a   1.000
_cell.length_b   1.000
_cell.length_c   1.000
_cell.angle_alpha   90.00
_cell.angle_beta   90.00
_cell.angle_gamma   90.00
#
_symmetry.space_group_name_H-M   'P 1'
#
loop_
_entity.id
_entity.type
_entity.pdbx_description
1 polymer ?
#
loop_
_entity_poly.entity_id
_entity_poly.type
_entity_poly.pdbx_seq_one_letter_code
_entity_poly.pdbx_strand_id
1 'polypeptide(L)'
;MSEPKYKRVLLKLSGEALAGEQKTGVNAEVIGKICDKIKEVVDMGVQVAIVVGGGNFWRGRQGHQMERTTADYMGMLATAMNGLALQDALEERGIHSRVQTAIEMREIAEPFIQRKAEKHLNRGRVVIFACGTGHPYFTTDTAAVLRATEIKADIILLGKAIDAVYSADPKIQKDAIRFEEISYLDVLNKDLKVMDSTATAMCRDNDIPLLVFGIAYPENIVRAVKGEKIGTIVS
;
A
#
# COMPACT_ATOMS: atom_id res chain seq x y z
N MET A 1 25.13 -9.45 -0.97
CA MET A 1 23.90 -8.63 -1.14
C MET A 1 23.85 -7.65 0.02
N SER A 2 23.52 -6.38 -0.20
CA SER A 2 23.38 -5.42 0.90
C SER A 2 22.23 -5.88 1.82
N GLU A 3 22.45 -5.78 3.14
CA GLU A 3 21.44 -6.10 4.14
C GLU A 3 20.23 -5.16 4.02
N PRO A 4 19.00 -5.63 4.31
CA PRO A 4 17.82 -4.79 4.32
C PRO A 4 17.91 -3.75 5.45
N LYS A 5 17.52 -2.52 5.18
CA LYS A 5 17.48 -1.43 6.17
C LYS A 5 16.33 -1.63 7.19
N TYR A 6 15.24 -2.25 6.76
CA TYR A 6 14.02 -2.40 7.53
C TYR A 6 13.73 -3.87 7.79
N LYS A 7 13.19 -4.19 8.99
CA LYS A 7 12.82 -5.54 9.40
C LYS A 7 11.35 -5.87 9.10
N ARG A 8 10.47 -4.88 9.19
CA ARG A 8 9.04 -5.02 8.92
C ARG A 8 8.56 -3.83 8.12
N VAL A 9 8.01 -4.08 6.94
CA VAL A 9 7.50 -3.05 6.05
C VAL A 9 6.01 -3.24 5.78
N LEU A 10 5.30 -2.12 5.58
CA LEU A 10 3.97 -2.14 5.01
C LEU A 10 4.04 -1.56 3.60
N LEU A 11 3.77 -2.39 2.59
CA LEU A 11 3.69 -1.98 1.19
C LEU A 11 2.26 -1.60 0.85
N LYS A 12 2.03 -0.36 0.45
CA LYS A 12 0.73 0.08 -0.04
C LYS A 12 0.73 0.12 -1.57
N LEU A 13 -0.19 -0.63 -2.15
CA LEU A 13 -0.41 -0.71 -3.60
C LEU A 13 -1.76 -0.10 -3.96
N SER A 14 -1.81 0.69 -5.03
CA SER A 14 -3.10 1.11 -5.59
C SER A 14 -3.71 -0.03 -6.43
N GLY A 15 -5.03 -0.10 -6.50
CA GLY A 15 -5.68 -1.07 -7.39
C GLY A 15 -5.27 -0.87 -8.85
N GLU A 16 -5.11 0.37 -9.30
CA GLU A 16 -4.65 0.69 -10.66
C GLU A 16 -3.27 0.10 -10.97
N ALA A 17 -2.38 0.01 -9.98
CA ALA A 17 -1.08 -0.64 -10.15
C ALA A 17 -1.20 -2.13 -10.50
N LEU A 18 -2.29 -2.80 -10.05
CA LEU A 18 -2.55 -4.22 -10.35
C LEU A 18 -3.24 -4.44 -11.70
N ALA A 19 -3.90 -3.42 -12.23
CA ALA A 19 -4.56 -3.49 -13.53
C ALA A 19 -3.59 -3.30 -14.71
N GLY A 20 -2.47 -2.61 -14.49
CA GLY A 20 -1.54 -2.25 -15.55
C GLY A 20 -2.21 -1.44 -16.65
N GLU A 21 -1.86 -1.69 -17.90
CA GLU A 21 -2.40 -0.98 -19.07
C GLU A 21 -3.89 -1.25 -19.33
N GLN A 22 -4.44 -2.33 -18.79
CA GLN A 22 -5.88 -2.68 -18.95
C GLN A 22 -6.80 -1.69 -18.24
N LYS A 23 -6.28 -0.89 -17.29
CA LYS A 23 -6.99 0.12 -16.48
C LYS A 23 -8.08 -0.44 -15.56
N THR A 24 -8.63 -1.61 -15.82
CA THR A 24 -9.68 -2.27 -15.03
C THR A 24 -9.33 -3.74 -14.78
N GLY A 25 -9.85 -4.30 -13.68
CA GLY A 25 -9.60 -5.69 -13.33
C GLY A 25 -8.18 -5.93 -12.81
N VAL A 26 -7.71 -7.15 -12.96
CA VAL A 26 -6.39 -7.63 -12.49
C VAL A 26 -5.58 -8.12 -13.68
N ASN A 27 -4.35 -7.66 -13.79
CA ASN A 27 -3.41 -8.16 -14.79
C ASN A 27 -2.45 -9.16 -14.14
N ALA A 28 -2.56 -10.44 -14.52
CA ALA A 28 -1.77 -11.52 -13.92
C ALA A 28 -0.25 -11.32 -14.10
N GLU A 29 0.19 -10.79 -15.26
CA GLU A 29 1.61 -10.53 -15.51
C GLU A 29 2.16 -9.43 -14.60
N VAL A 30 1.39 -8.34 -14.42
CA VAL A 30 1.77 -7.22 -13.56
C VAL A 30 1.84 -7.67 -12.10
N ILE A 31 0.80 -8.40 -11.63
CA ILE A 31 0.80 -8.97 -10.27
C ILE A 31 1.98 -9.92 -10.10
N GLY A 32 2.24 -10.77 -11.09
CA GLY A 32 3.37 -11.68 -11.07
C GLY A 32 4.69 -10.96 -10.83
N LYS A 33 4.99 -9.92 -11.60
CA LYS A 33 6.21 -9.12 -11.45
C LYS A 33 6.33 -8.47 -10.06
N ILE A 34 5.23 -7.97 -9.51
CA ILE A 34 5.20 -7.40 -8.16
C ILE A 34 5.48 -8.49 -7.11
N CYS A 35 4.83 -9.66 -7.23
CA CYS A 35 5.00 -10.77 -6.30
C CYS A 35 6.41 -11.38 -6.36
N ASP A 36 7.07 -11.38 -7.53
CA ASP A 36 8.47 -11.78 -7.66
C ASP A 36 9.39 -10.88 -6.81
N LYS A 37 9.13 -9.57 -6.78
CA LYS A 37 9.92 -8.63 -5.97
C LYS A 37 9.57 -8.69 -4.48
N ILE A 38 8.32 -8.96 -4.14
CA ILE A 38 7.93 -9.26 -2.76
C ILE A 38 8.62 -10.53 -2.27
N LYS A 39 8.75 -11.56 -3.14
CA LYS A 39 9.50 -12.77 -2.81
C LYS A 39 10.96 -12.46 -2.49
N GLU A 40 11.65 -11.69 -3.32
CA GLU A 40 13.03 -11.26 -3.06
C GLU A 40 13.17 -10.59 -1.69
N VAL A 41 12.21 -9.73 -1.31
CA VAL A 41 12.19 -9.05 0.00
C VAL A 41 11.96 -10.03 1.16
N VAL A 42 11.04 -10.98 1.01
CA VAL A 42 10.79 -12.03 2.02
C VAL A 42 12.00 -12.95 2.18
N ASP A 43 12.66 -13.31 1.08
CA ASP A 43 13.87 -14.13 1.08
C ASP A 43 15.08 -13.44 1.76
N MET A 44 15.05 -12.09 1.87
CA MET A 44 16.01 -11.32 2.70
C MET A 44 15.67 -11.36 4.21
N GLY A 45 14.61 -12.03 4.62
CA GLY A 45 14.16 -12.10 6.02
C GLY A 45 13.30 -10.92 6.47
N VAL A 46 12.82 -10.09 5.55
CA VAL A 46 11.96 -8.94 5.86
C VAL A 46 10.51 -9.39 5.98
N GLN A 47 9.84 -8.93 7.02
CA GLN A 47 8.41 -9.15 7.24
C GLN A 47 7.60 -8.17 6.39
N VAL A 48 6.76 -8.68 5.51
CA VAL A 48 5.99 -7.87 4.55
C VAL A 48 4.50 -7.93 4.87
N ALA A 49 3.92 -6.76 5.11
CA ALA A 49 2.48 -6.54 5.10
C ALA A 49 2.09 -5.74 3.85
N ILE A 50 0.90 -5.97 3.32
CA ILE A 50 0.40 -5.30 2.12
C ILE A 50 -0.96 -4.71 2.43
N VAL A 51 -1.19 -3.45 2.02
CA VAL A 51 -2.51 -2.84 1.92
C VAL A 51 -2.77 -2.55 0.45
N VAL A 52 -3.90 -3.00 -0.06
CA VAL A 52 -4.25 -2.85 -1.47
C VAL A 52 -5.50 -2.00 -1.65
N GLY A 53 -5.48 -1.10 -2.65
CA GLY A 53 -6.65 -0.32 -3.07
C GLY A 53 -7.58 -1.09 -3.99
N GLY A 54 -8.78 -0.57 -4.23
CA GLY A 54 -9.82 -1.17 -5.10
C GLY A 54 -10.11 -0.39 -6.39
N GLY A 55 -9.31 0.63 -6.70
CA GLY A 55 -9.60 1.59 -7.79
C GLY A 55 -9.61 1.02 -9.21
N ASN A 56 -9.10 -0.20 -9.41
CA ASN A 56 -9.17 -0.95 -10.66
C ASN A 56 -10.54 -1.62 -10.90
N PHE A 57 -11.35 -1.80 -9.88
CA PHE A 57 -12.71 -2.34 -9.99
C PHE A 57 -13.76 -1.27 -9.72
N TRP A 58 -13.54 -0.44 -8.69
CA TRP A 58 -14.52 0.55 -8.27
C TRP A 58 -13.88 1.82 -7.71
N ARG A 59 -14.33 2.97 -8.20
CA ARG A 59 -13.97 4.29 -7.67
C ARG A 59 -15.20 4.97 -7.10
N GLY A 60 -15.34 5.00 -5.77
CA GLY A 60 -16.51 5.54 -5.08
C GLY A 60 -16.88 6.98 -5.45
N ARG A 61 -15.90 7.80 -5.86
CA ARG A 61 -16.14 9.17 -6.32
C ARG A 61 -16.77 9.29 -7.72
N GLN A 62 -16.85 8.22 -8.51
CA GLN A 62 -17.43 8.24 -9.87
C GLN A 62 -18.92 7.93 -9.89
N GLY A 63 -19.50 7.48 -8.78
CA GLY A 63 -20.94 7.19 -8.68
C GLY A 63 -21.74 8.42 -8.28
N HIS A 64 -21.87 9.44 -9.14
CA HIS A 64 -22.62 10.68 -8.84
C HIS A 64 -24.11 10.47 -8.44
N GLN A 65 -24.64 9.25 -8.54
CA GLN A 65 -26.03 8.92 -8.19
C GLN A 65 -26.14 7.89 -7.06
N MET A 66 -25.03 7.42 -6.51
CA MET A 66 -25.00 6.41 -5.46
C MET A 66 -24.72 7.05 -4.10
N GLU A 67 -25.39 6.54 -3.08
CA GLU A 67 -25.11 6.94 -1.70
C GLU A 67 -23.66 6.59 -1.33
N ARG A 68 -22.96 7.52 -0.67
CA ARG A 68 -21.50 7.50 -0.41
C ARG A 68 -21.10 6.24 0.37
N THR A 69 -21.85 5.87 1.38
CA THR A 69 -21.57 4.69 2.22
C THR A 69 -21.60 3.41 1.40
N THR A 70 -22.62 3.27 0.52
CA THR A 70 -22.74 2.12 -0.41
C THR A 70 -21.54 2.07 -1.37
N ALA A 71 -21.17 3.21 -1.95
CA ALA A 71 -20.02 3.29 -2.86
C ALA A 71 -18.70 2.92 -2.17
N ASP A 72 -18.51 3.34 -0.92
CA ASP A 72 -17.32 3.01 -0.14
C ASP A 72 -17.28 1.52 0.23
N TYR A 73 -18.41 0.87 0.57
CA TYR A 73 -18.45 -0.58 0.77
C TYR A 73 -18.14 -1.36 -0.51
N MET A 74 -18.61 -0.91 -1.68
CA MET A 74 -18.21 -1.52 -2.95
C MET A 74 -16.71 -1.41 -3.19
N GLY A 75 -16.10 -0.28 -2.86
CA GLY A 75 -14.65 -0.10 -2.88
C GLY A 75 -13.92 -1.05 -1.93
N MET A 76 -14.45 -1.29 -0.74
CA MET A 76 -13.90 -2.26 0.21
C MET A 76 -13.95 -3.68 -0.34
N LEU A 77 -15.07 -4.11 -0.94
CA LEU A 77 -15.18 -5.42 -1.61
C LEU A 77 -14.19 -5.55 -2.76
N ALA A 78 -14.00 -4.49 -3.54
CA ALA A 78 -13.00 -4.46 -4.61
C ALA A 78 -11.58 -4.71 -4.08
N THR A 79 -11.23 -4.21 -2.89
CA THR A 79 -9.93 -4.51 -2.26
C THR A 79 -9.82 -5.96 -1.83
N ALA A 80 -10.91 -6.62 -1.43
CA ALA A 80 -10.90 -8.03 -1.10
C ALA A 80 -10.58 -8.90 -2.33
N MET A 81 -11.16 -8.57 -3.50
CA MET A 81 -10.83 -9.23 -4.77
C MET A 81 -9.34 -9.10 -5.10
N ASN A 82 -8.77 -7.90 -4.97
CA ASN A 82 -7.34 -7.68 -5.18
C ASN A 82 -6.48 -8.43 -4.15
N GLY A 83 -6.93 -8.51 -2.90
CA GLY A 83 -6.26 -9.27 -1.85
C GLY A 83 -6.14 -10.75 -2.16
N LEU A 84 -7.22 -11.36 -2.67
CA LEU A 84 -7.24 -12.77 -3.09
C LEU A 84 -6.33 -13.01 -4.31
N ALA A 85 -6.34 -12.12 -5.30
CA ALA A 85 -5.47 -12.24 -6.46
C ALA A 85 -3.97 -12.14 -6.09
N LEU A 86 -3.62 -11.26 -5.13
CA LEU A 86 -2.25 -11.17 -4.60
C LEU A 86 -1.88 -12.42 -3.80
N GLN A 87 -2.81 -12.97 -3.01
CA GLN A 87 -2.59 -14.19 -2.24
C GLN A 87 -2.25 -15.35 -3.17
N ASP A 88 -3.09 -15.59 -4.18
CA ASP A 88 -2.92 -16.64 -5.17
C ASP A 88 -1.55 -16.54 -5.86
N ALA A 89 -1.22 -15.36 -6.38
CA ALA A 89 0.06 -15.11 -7.05
C ALA A 89 1.29 -15.26 -6.13
N LEU A 90 1.18 -14.95 -4.84
CA LEU A 90 2.26 -15.19 -3.87
C LEU A 90 2.41 -16.67 -3.56
N GLU A 91 1.31 -17.40 -3.39
CA GLU A 91 1.31 -18.83 -3.08
C GLU A 91 1.83 -19.66 -4.26
N GLU A 92 1.54 -19.30 -5.52
CA GLU A 92 2.17 -19.87 -6.71
C GLU A 92 3.71 -19.74 -6.68
N ARG A 93 4.25 -18.73 -6.00
CA ARG A 93 5.70 -18.49 -5.84
C ARG A 93 6.29 -19.14 -4.60
N GLY A 94 5.52 -19.95 -3.89
CA GLY A 94 5.93 -20.63 -2.66
C GLY A 94 5.96 -19.72 -1.43
N ILE A 95 5.34 -18.53 -1.49
CA ILE A 95 5.24 -17.63 -0.34
C ILE A 95 3.93 -17.90 0.39
N HIS A 96 4.03 -18.31 1.63
CA HIS A 96 2.83 -18.39 2.48
C HIS A 96 2.27 -17.00 2.73
N SER A 97 0.99 -16.80 2.45
CA SER A 97 0.32 -15.53 2.66
C SER A 97 -1.03 -15.68 3.37
N ARG A 98 -1.56 -14.59 3.91
CA ARG A 98 -2.89 -14.55 4.55
C ARG A 98 -3.57 -13.24 4.22
N VAL A 99 -4.78 -13.33 3.67
CA VAL A 99 -5.67 -12.16 3.56
C VAL A 99 -6.42 -12.00 4.87
N GLN A 100 -6.38 -10.78 5.40
CA GLN A 100 -7.19 -10.37 6.55
C GLN A 100 -8.08 -9.18 6.16
N THR A 101 -9.36 -9.29 6.45
CA THR A 101 -10.37 -8.30 6.07
C THR A 101 -10.91 -7.54 7.27
N ALA A 102 -11.11 -6.23 7.11
CA ALA A 102 -11.73 -5.40 8.14
C ALA A 102 -13.25 -5.61 8.24
N ILE A 103 -13.87 -6.16 7.20
CA ILE A 103 -15.26 -6.62 7.20
C ILE A 103 -15.23 -8.15 7.29
N GLU A 104 -16.02 -8.75 8.18
CA GLU A 104 -16.08 -10.21 8.32
C GLU A 104 -16.61 -10.89 7.06
N MET A 105 -15.81 -11.80 6.51
CA MET A 105 -16.18 -12.68 5.39
C MET A 105 -15.42 -14.00 5.52
N ARG A 106 -15.73 -14.75 6.58
CA ARG A 106 -14.95 -15.88 7.10
C ARG A 106 -14.75 -17.02 6.11
N GLU A 107 -15.65 -17.16 5.14
CA GLU A 107 -15.56 -18.16 4.07
C GLU A 107 -14.46 -17.83 3.05
N ILE A 108 -14.02 -16.56 3.01
CA ILE A 108 -13.07 -16.05 1.99
C ILE A 108 -11.73 -15.68 2.61
N ALA A 109 -11.75 -15.01 3.78
CA ALA A 109 -10.55 -14.45 4.41
C ALA A 109 -10.66 -14.42 5.94
N GLU A 110 -9.53 -14.34 6.61
CA GLU A 110 -9.51 -14.18 8.06
C GLU A 110 -10.04 -12.79 8.47
N PRO A 111 -10.87 -12.67 9.52
CA PRO A 111 -11.12 -11.38 10.14
C PRO A 111 -9.82 -10.77 10.66
N PHE A 112 -9.66 -9.46 10.45
CA PHE A 112 -8.50 -8.76 10.98
C PHE A 112 -8.46 -8.83 12.52
N ILE A 113 -7.38 -9.36 13.04
CA ILE A 113 -7.03 -9.35 14.46
C ILE A 113 -5.53 -9.05 14.54
N GLN A 114 -5.16 -7.91 15.13
CA GLN A 114 -3.78 -7.42 15.20
C GLN A 114 -2.78 -8.52 15.65
N ARG A 115 -3.06 -9.24 16.72
CA ARG A 115 -2.19 -10.31 17.23
C ARG A 115 -2.05 -11.49 16.26
N LYS A 116 -3.06 -11.77 15.43
CA LYS A 116 -2.97 -12.78 14.37
C LYS A 116 -2.06 -12.29 13.24
N ALA A 117 -2.20 -11.03 12.83
CA ALA A 117 -1.33 -10.42 11.83
C ALA A 117 0.14 -10.48 12.26
N GLU A 118 0.46 -10.03 13.49
CA GLU A 118 1.81 -10.11 14.03
C GLU A 118 2.34 -11.57 14.08
N LYS A 119 1.49 -12.53 14.46
CA LYS A 119 1.87 -13.95 14.50
C LYS A 119 2.19 -14.50 13.10
N HIS A 120 1.44 -14.06 12.07
CA HIS A 120 1.74 -14.43 10.69
C HIS A 120 3.06 -13.83 10.22
N LEU A 121 3.28 -12.54 10.43
CA LEU A 121 4.51 -11.83 10.08
C LEU A 121 5.74 -12.46 10.76
N ASN A 122 5.64 -12.76 12.06
CA ASN A 122 6.71 -13.41 12.82
C ASN A 122 7.02 -14.84 12.34
N ARG A 123 6.14 -15.47 11.57
CA ARG A 123 6.34 -16.78 10.93
C ARG A 123 6.79 -16.66 9.47
N GLY A 124 7.20 -15.47 9.02
CA GLY A 124 7.63 -15.23 7.66
C GLY A 124 6.50 -15.27 6.62
N ARG A 125 5.23 -15.15 7.04
CA ARG A 125 4.10 -15.08 6.12
C ARG A 125 3.85 -13.63 5.70
N VAL A 126 3.49 -13.41 4.45
CA VAL A 126 2.98 -12.12 3.98
C VAL A 126 1.54 -11.97 4.47
N VAL A 127 1.20 -10.79 5.01
CA VAL A 127 -0.17 -10.47 5.42
C VAL A 127 -0.73 -9.40 4.48
N ILE A 128 -1.88 -9.68 3.88
CA ILE A 128 -2.56 -8.77 2.96
C ILE A 128 -3.80 -8.24 3.67
N PHE A 129 -3.85 -6.94 3.91
CA PHE A 129 -4.99 -6.28 4.53
C PHE A 129 -5.94 -5.75 3.46
N ALA A 130 -7.19 -6.19 3.50
CA ALA A 130 -8.25 -5.79 2.60
C ALA A 130 -9.44 -5.20 3.37
N CYS A 131 -10.39 -4.62 2.64
CA CYS A 131 -11.55 -3.88 3.14
C CYS A 131 -11.18 -2.60 3.92
N GLY A 132 -10.02 -2.02 3.64
CA GLY A 132 -9.63 -0.74 4.21
C GLY A 132 -9.63 -0.71 5.74
N THR A 133 -10.29 0.29 6.32
CA THR A 133 -10.55 0.38 7.77
C THR A 133 -11.80 -0.40 8.21
N GLY A 134 -12.62 -0.88 7.27
CA GLY A 134 -13.96 -1.43 7.52
C GLY A 134 -15.05 -0.36 7.65
N HIS A 135 -14.68 0.92 7.59
CA HIS A 135 -15.60 2.05 7.76
C HIS A 135 -15.63 2.92 6.51
N PRO A 136 -16.83 3.35 6.05
CA PRO A 136 -16.97 4.35 5.01
C PRO A 136 -16.26 5.66 5.38
N TYR A 137 -16.07 6.52 4.40
CA TYR A 137 -15.42 7.84 4.48
C TYR A 137 -13.90 7.82 4.67
N PHE A 138 -13.28 6.69 5.01
CA PHE A 138 -11.83 6.55 5.09
C PHE A 138 -11.25 5.98 3.79
N THR A 139 -10.06 6.44 3.45
CA THR A 139 -9.35 5.95 2.26
C THR A 139 -8.46 4.74 2.57
N THR A 140 -7.92 4.15 1.52
CA THR A 140 -6.90 3.10 1.65
C THR A 140 -5.58 3.63 2.23
N ASP A 141 -5.30 4.94 2.07
CA ASP A 141 -4.12 5.56 2.67
C ASP A 141 -4.26 5.59 4.19
N THR A 142 -5.41 6.03 4.71
CA THR A 142 -5.72 5.94 6.15
C THR A 142 -5.62 4.50 6.68
N ALA A 143 -6.14 3.53 5.91
CA ALA A 143 -6.03 2.12 6.29
C ALA A 143 -4.57 1.64 6.34
N ALA A 144 -3.73 2.07 5.40
CA ALA A 144 -2.31 1.70 5.38
C ALA A 144 -1.60 2.20 6.65
N VAL A 145 -1.82 3.46 7.04
CA VAL A 145 -1.23 4.01 8.26
C VAL A 145 -1.72 3.29 9.50
N LEU A 146 -3.04 3.06 9.61
CA LEU A 146 -3.63 2.34 10.75
C LEU A 146 -3.00 0.95 10.89
N ARG A 147 -2.93 0.17 9.81
CA ARG A 147 -2.34 -1.17 9.83
C ARG A 147 -0.85 -1.13 10.13
N ALA A 148 -0.10 -0.18 9.56
CA ALA A 148 1.33 -0.01 9.86
C ALA A 148 1.59 0.24 11.35
N THR A 149 0.79 1.11 11.97
CA THR A 149 0.87 1.39 13.42
C THR A 149 0.57 0.13 14.24
N GLU A 150 -0.53 -0.56 13.94
CA GLU A 150 -0.98 -1.73 14.68
C GLU A 150 0.02 -2.89 14.63
N ILE A 151 0.68 -3.10 13.48
CA ILE A 151 1.69 -4.16 13.32
C ILE A 151 3.11 -3.69 13.64
N LYS A 152 3.31 -2.43 14.03
CA LYS A 152 4.61 -1.82 14.31
C LYS A 152 5.57 -1.96 13.12
N ALA A 153 5.13 -1.52 11.95
CA ALA A 153 5.99 -1.46 10.77
C ALA A 153 7.06 -0.38 10.93
N ASP A 154 8.27 -0.65 10.46
CA ASP A 154 9.38 0.30 10.51
C ASP A 154 9.20 1.45 9.51
N ILE A 155 8.44 1.20 8.42
CA ILE A 155 8.20 2.15 7.34
C ILE A 155 6.97 1.75 6.53
N ILE A 156 6.28 2.75 5.97
CA ILE A 156 5.29 2.54 4.91
C ILE A 156 5.95 2.78 3.55
N LEU A 157 5.90 1.80 2.66
CA LEU A 157 6.34 1.87 1.29
C LEU A 157 5.14 2.19 0.40
N LEU A 158 5.03 3.44 -0.04
CA LEU A 158 3.90 3.94 -0.83
C LEU A 158 4.23 3.91 -2.31
N GLY A 159 3.84 2.82 -2.99
CA GLY A 159 4.00 2.67 -4.43
C GLY A 159 2.98 3.49 -5.20
N LYS A 160 3.43 4.49 -5.96
CA LYS A 160 2.59 5.40 -6.76
C LYS A 160 2.98 5.37 -8.24
N ALA A 161 2.12 5.94 -9.08
CA ALA A 161 2.43 6.18 -10.49
C ALA A 161 3.49 7.29 -10.70
N ILE A 162 3.64 8.19 -9.71
CA ILE A 162 4.69 9.21 -9.65
C ILE A 162 5.81 8.69 -8.75
N ASP A 163 7.06 9.01 -9.11
CA ASP A 163 8.25 8.43 -8.47
C ASP A 163 8.67 9.10 -7.16
N ALA A 164 8.15 10.29 -6.86
CA ALA A 164 8.54 11.08 -5.70
C ALA A 164 7.45 12.09 -5.31
N VAL A 165 7.67 12.86 -4.25
CA VAL A 165 6.91 14.07 -3.92
C VAL A 165 7.54 15.26 -4.60
N TYR A 166 6.71 16.11 -5.20
CA TYR A 166 7.09 17.32 -5.89
C TYR A 166 6.38 18.54 -5.32
N SER A 167 6.97 19.73 -5.51
CA SER A 167 6.36 21.01 -5.09
C SER A 167 5.07 21.36 -5.83
N ALA A 168 4.85 20.77 -7.01
CA ALA A 168 3.65 20.85 -7.85
C ALA A 168 3.57 19.60 -8.75
N ASP A 169 2.49 19.43 -9.49
CA ASP A 169 2.38 18.32 -10.44
C ASP A 169 3.41 18.49 -11.59
N PRO A 170 4.43 17.63 -11.69
CA PRO A 170 5.48 17.76 -12.72
C PRO A 170 4.98 17.54 -14.15
N LYS A 171 3.77 16.99 -14.33
CA LYS A 171 3.13 16.88 -15.65
C LYS A 171 2.56 18.22 -16.14
N ILE A 172 2.23 19.11 -15.21
CA ILE A 172 1.65 20.43 -15.48
C ILE A 172 2.74 21.49 -15.37
N GLN A 173 3.56 21.43 -14.31
CA GLN A 173 4.58 22.43 -14.01
C GLN A 173 5.97 21.79 -14.15
N LYS A 174 6.68 22.14 -15.23
CA LYS A 174 7.97 21.54 -15.61
C LYS A 174 9.13 21.89 -14.64
N ASP A 175 9.01 22.97 -13.90
CA ASP A 175 9.95 23.44 -12.88
C ASP A 175 9.59 22.98 -11.48
N ALA A 176 8.69 22.01 -11.34
CA ALA A 176 8.35 21.40 -10.08
C ALA A 176 9.59 20.76 -9.43
N ILE A 177 9.87 21.17 -8.21
CA ILE A 177 11.05 20.69 -7.43
C ILE A 177 10.72 19.32 -6.84
N ARG A 178 11.58 18.33 -7.09
CA ARG A 178 11.52 17.02 -6.48
C ARG A 178 12.13 17.07 -5.08
N PHE A 179 11.44 16.53 -4.08
CA PHE A 179 11.96 16.40 -2.73
C PHE A 179 12.62 15.02 -2.54
N GLU A 180 13.81 15.00 -1.94
CA GLU A 180 14.41 13.75 -1.44
C GLU A 180 13.85 13.41 -0.06
N GLU A 181 13.72 14.42 0.79
CA GLU A 181 13.15 14.33 2.14
C GLU A 181 12.24 15.53 2.39
N ILE A 182 11.15 15.33 3.11
CA ILE A 182 10.20 16.40 3.49
C ILE A 182 9.50 16.02 4.79
N SER A 183 9.21 17.01 5.65
CA SER A 183 8.45 16.76 6.87
C SER A 183 6.95 16.61 6.61
N TYR A 184 6.25 15.86 7.47
CA TYR A 184 4.77 15.80 7.42
C TYR A 184 4.12 17.17 7.59
N LEU A 185 4.74 18.04 8.40
CA LEU A 185 4.26 19.40 8.59
C LEU A 185 4.34 20.22 7.30
N ASP A 186 5.44 20.10 6.56
CA ASP A 186 5.59 20.76 5.27
C ASP A 186 4.62 20.21 4.21
N VAL A 187 4.39 18.88 4.20
CA VAL A 187 3.38 18.24 3.32
C VAL A 187 2.01 18.85 3.57
N LEU A 188 1.60 19.00 4.84
CA LEU A 188 0.32 19.58 5.22
C LEU A 188 0.26 21.09 4.90
N ASN A 189 1.28 21.87 5.27
CA ASN A 189 1.32 23.30 5.05
C ASN A 189 1.34 23.70 3.57
N LYS A 190 1.97 22.88 2.72
CA LYS A 190 2.07 23.11 1.27
C LYS A 190 0.96 22.41 0.48
N ASP A 191 0.00 21.75 1.16
CA ASP A 191 -1.10 20.99 0.56
C ASP A 191 -0.61 19.98 -0.52
N LEU A 192 0.52 19.31 -0.26
CA LEU A 192 1.08 18.35 -1.19
C LEU A 192 0.28 17.03 -1.16
N LYS A 193 -0.09 16.54 -2.34
CA LYS A 193 -0.96 15.36 -2.50
C LYS A 193 -0.19 14.04 -2.36
N VAL A 194 0.44 13.83 -1.22
CA VAL A 194 1.13 12.57 -0.88
C VAL A 194 0.11 11.50 -0.51
N MET A 195 -0.70 11.77 0.50
CA MET A 195 -1.82 10.97 1.00
C MET A 195 -2.97 11.91 1.37
N ASP A 196 -4.11 11.37 1.81
CA ASP A 196 -5.13 12.23 2.41
C ASP A 196 -4.65 12.82 3.75
N SER A 197 -5.26 13.94 4.16
CA SER A 197 -4.84 14.69 5.35
C SER A 197 -4.96 13.87 6.65
N THR A 198 -5.95 12.99 6.75
CA THR A 198 -6.14 12.09 7.89
C THR A 198 -4.96 11.12 8.01
N ALA A 199 -4.60 10.48 6.91
CA ALA A 199 -3.46 9.56 6.85
C ALA A 199 -2.14 10.29 7.17
N THR A 200 -1.93 11.48 6.59
CA THR A 200 -0.74 12.30 6.82
C THR A 200 -0.61 12.72 8.29
N ALA A 201 -1.69 13.20 8.92
CA ALA A 201 -1.70 13.57 10.32
C ALA A 201 -1.42 12.35 11.22
N MET A 202 -2.01 11.19 10.89
CA MET A 202 -1.82 9.96 11.64
C MET A 202 -0.38 9.43 11.56
N CYS A 203 0.29 9.53 10.40
CA CYS A 203 1.71 9.21 10.27
C CYS A 203 2.58 10.10 11.17
N ARG A 204 2.35 11.43 11.13
CA ARG A 204 3.05 12.40 11.98
C ARG A 204 2.88 12.09 13.46
N ASP A 205 1.64 11.87 13.90
CA ASP A 205 1.31 11.70 15.32
C ASP A 205 1.83 10.38 15.90
N ASN A 206 2.24 9.43 15.03
CA ASN A 206 2.79 8.13 15.42
C ASN A 206 4.25 7.93 14.96
N ASP A 207 4.92 8.96 14.46
CA ASP A 207 6.32 8.94 14.02
C ASP A 207 6.63 7.80 13.02
N ILE A 208 5.68 7.49 12.12
CA ILE A 208 5.87 6.44 11.12
C ILE A 208 6.45 7.05 9.84
N PRO A 209 7.67 6.69 9.43
CA PRO A 209 8.23 7.19 8.19
C PRO A 209 7.51 6.58 6.98
N LEU A 210 7.46 7.36 5.90
CA LEU A 210 6.85 7.00 4.63
C LEU A 210 7.85 7.19 3.50
N LEU A 211 8.03 6.19 2.63
CA LEU A 211 8.76 6.35 1.37
C LEU A 211 7.77 6.34 0.21
N VAL A 212 7.69 7.47 -0.50
CA VAL A 212 6.95 7.58 -1.77
C VAL A 212 7.89 7.22 -2.92
N PHE A 213 7.50 6.25 -3.76
CA PHE A 213 8.31 5.83 -4.90
C PHE A 213 7.45 5.34 -6.08
N GLY A 214 8.06 5.31 -7.28
CA GLY A 214 7.40 4.83 -8.51
C GLY A 214 7.28 3.31 -8.54
N ILE A 215 6.04 2.79 -8.63
CA ILE A 215 5.74 1.36 -8.70
C ILE A 215 5.79 0.81 -10.14
N ALA A 216 5.89 1.66 -11.14
CA ALA A 216 6.00 1.25 -12.54
C ALA A 216 7.20 0.29 -12.78
N TYR A 217 8.21 0.39 -11.94
CA TYR A 217 9.36 -0.50 -11.90
C TYR A 217 9.32 -1.31 -10.60
N PRO A 218 8.82 -2.57 -10.63
CA PRO A 218 8.68 -3.40 -9.42
C PRO A 218 9.97 -3.62 -8.64
N GLU A 219 11.15 -3.54 -9.30
CA GLU A 219 12.48 -3.56 -8.67
C GLU A 219 12.63 -2.52 -7.55
N ASN A 220 11.91 -1.41 -7.66
CA ASN A 220 11.91 -0.36 -6.66
C ASN A 220 11.44 -0.83 -5.28
N ILE A 221 10.63 -1.89 -5.20
CA ILE A 221 10.23 -2.50 -3.92
C ILE A 221 11.48 -3.01 -3.17
N VAL A 222 12.36 -3.73 -3.87
CA VAL A 222 13.59 -4.26 -3.30
C VAL A 222 14.56 -3.14 -2.92
N ARG A 223 14.70 -2.16 -3.81
CA ARG A 223 15.57 -0.97 -3.60
C ARG A 223 15.09 -0.15 -2.40
N ALA A 224 13.78 0.04 -2.26
CA ALA A 224 13.16 0.71 -1.11
C ALA A 224 13.54 0.03 0.21
N VAL A 225 13.40 -1.30 0.27
CA VAL A 225 13.71 -2.09 1.48
C VAL A 225 15.20 -2.02 1.82
N LYS A 226 16.09 -1.92 0.82
CA LYS A 226 17.52 -1.70 1.02
C LYS A 226 17.87 -0.27 1.46
N GLY A 227 16.90 0.64 1.50
CA GLY A 227 17.11 2.03 1.89
C GLY A 227 17.78 2.90 0.82
N GLU A 228 17.69 2.50 -0.46
CA GLU A 228 18.20 3.30 -1.56
C GLU A 228 17.38 4.59 -1.75
N LYS A 229 18.02 5.66 -2.19
CA LYS A 229 17.36 6.96 -2.47
C LYS A 229 16.61 6.93 -3.80
N ILE A 230 15.48 6.28 -3.84
CA ILE A 230 14.67 6.09 -5.08
C ILE A 230 13.43 6.97 -5.17
N GLY A 231 13.11 7.68 -4.10
CA GLY A 231 11.88 8.46 -3.98
C GLY A 231 12.01 9.58 -2.97
N THR A 232 10.91 9.88 -2.27
CA THR A 232 10.87 10.87 -1.19
C THR A 232 10.59 10.20 0.14
N ILE A 233 11.43 10.43 1.14
CA ILE A 233 11.14 10.11 2.54
C ILE A 233 10.30 11.25 3.13
N VAL A 234 9.19 10.89 3.77
CA VAL A 234 8.35 11.81 4.55
C VAL A 234 8.40 11.36 6.01
N SER A 235 8.79 12.26 6.91
CA SER A 235 8.94 11.97 8.35
C SER A 235 8.67 13.19 9.24
#